data_d21acd687ef9be39a92769ef86b44f21
#
_entry.id   d21acd687ef9be39a92769ef86b44f21
#
_cell.length_a   1.000
_cell.length_b   1.000
_cell.length_c   1.000
_cell.angle_alpha   90.00
_cell.angle_beta   90.00
_cell.angle_gamma   90.00
#
_symmetry.space_group_name_H-M   'P 1'
#
loop_
_entity.id
_entity.type
_entity.pdbx_description
1 polymer ?
#
loop_
_entity_poly.entity_id
_entity_poly.type
_entity_poly.pdbx_seq_one_letter_code
_entity_poly.pdbx_strand_id
1 'polypeptide(L)'
;AARHLDLADGQRVLDACAAPGGKSAHILETADVDLTALDADPLRVRRITDNLARLGLGADVKAADCRNLDAWWDGRPFDRILADVPCSASGVVRRNPDIKWLRRSDDIPRFAAQQAEILDALWQTLAPGGKMLYATCSVFAEENGDQITAFAARHPDCRRLPIAGQLDCQYLPCADHDGFFYALLEKTA
;
A
#
# COMPACT_ATOMS: atom_id res chain seq x y z
N ALA A 1 9.05 0.82 3.11
CA ALA A 1 7.78 0.09 3.24
C ALA A 1 8.02 -1.37 3.65
N ALA A 2 8.71 -2.22 2.86
CA ALA A 2 8.88 -3.64 3.18
C ALA A 2 9.36 -3.92 4.62
N ARG A 3 10.31 -3.14 5.12
CA ARG A 3 10.84 -3.27 6.50
C ARG A 3 9.80 -3.06 7.61
N HIS A 4 8.65 -2.45 7.30
CA HIS A 4 7.57 -2.20 8.27
C HIS A 4 6.49 -3.28 8.22
N LEU A 5 6.56 -4.23 7.26
CA LEU A 5 5.58 -5.29 7.11
C LEU A 5 5.80 -6.48 8.05
N ASP A 6 6.93 -6.53 8.76
CA ASP A 6 7.28 -7.65 9.64
C ASP A 6 7.17 -8.99 8.90
N LEU A 7 7.92 -9.07 7.78
CA LEU A 7 7.91 -10.22 6.87
C LEU A 7 8.65 -11.42 7.48
N ALA A 8 8.15 -12.61 7.21
CA ALA A 8 8.80 -13.89 7.52
C ALA A 8 8.69 -14.84 6.33
N ASP A 9 9.63 -15.77 6.22
CA ASP A 9 9.64 -16.78 5.16
C ASP A 9 8.36 -17.64 5.20
N GLY A 10 7.89 -18.02 4.02
CA GLY A 10 6.69 -18.84 3.83
C GLY A 10 5.37 -18.08 3.94
N GLN A 11 5.39 -16.77 4.20
CA GLN A 11 4.17 -15.96 4.26
C GLN A 11 3.59 -15.71 2.88
N ARG A 12 2.26 -15.59 2.83
CA ARG A 12 1.52 -15.14 1.67
C ARG A 12 1.33 -13.63 1.73
N VAL A 13 1.88 -12.92 0.74
CA VAL A 13 1.97 -11.45 0.75
C VAL A 13 1.27 -10.86 -0.47
N LEU A 14 0.55 -9.75 -0.27
CA LEU A 14 -0.07 -8.96 -1.32
C LEU A 14 0.59 -7.57 -1.40
N ASP A 15 1.00 -7.15 -2.60
CA ASP A 15 1.30 -5.76 -2.94
C ASP A 15 0.15 -5.24 -3.84
N ALA A 16 -0.76 -4.46 -3.26
CA ALA A 16 -2.08 -4.19 -3.85
C ALA A 16 -2.10 -3.08 -4.92
N CYS A 17 -1.05 -2.22 -4.98
CA CYS A 17 -0.90 -1.15 -5.98
C CYS A 17 0.58 -1.10 -6.39
N ALA A 18 1.07 -2.21 -6.96
CA ALA A 18 2.48 -2.57 -6.99
C ALA A 18 3.35 -1.77 -7.97
N ALA A 19 2.76 -1.21 -9.04
CA ALA A 19 3.55 -0.59 -10.09
C ALA A 19 4.35 0.64 -9.62
N PRO A 20 5.62 0.73 -10.02
CA PRO A 20 6.34 -0.03 -11.03
C PRO A 20 7.06 -1.31 -10.54
N GLY A 21 6.80 -1.81 -9.32
CA GLY A 21 7.37 -3.06 -8.81
C GLY A 21 8.55 -2.90 -7.84
N GLY A 22 8.95 -1.69 -7.50
CA GLY A 22 10.09 -1.46 -6.60
C GLY A 22 9.84 -1.91 -5.17
N LYS A 23 8.60 -1.80 -4.66
CA LYS A 23 8.23 -2.30 -3.34
C LYS A 23 8.06 -3.81 -3.35
N SER A 24 7.49 -4.38 -4.42
CA SER A 24 7.42 -5.82 -4.65
C SER A 24 8.82 -6.47 -4.65
N ALA A 25 9.76 -5.88 -5.38
CA ALA A 25 11.15 -6.34 -5.39
C ALA A 25 11.77 -6.32 -3.98
N HIS A 26 11.60 -5.22 -3.24
CA HIS A 26 12.11 -5.10 -1.87
C HIS A 26 11.47 -6.11 -0.89
N ILE A 27 10.19 -6.46 -1.07
CA ILE A 27 9.53 -7.54 -0.30
C ILE A 27 10.25 -8.87 -0.56
N LEU A 28 10.44 -9.24 -1.83
CA LEU A 28 11.09 -10.48 -2.26
C LEU A 28 12.58 -10.57 -1.88
N GLU A 29 13.27 -9.43 -1.79
CA GLU A 29 14.66 -9.38 -1.30
C GLU A 29 14.76 -9.46 0.24
N THR A 30 13.65 -9.23 0.96
CA THR A 30 13.63 -9.20 2.42
C THR A 30 13.31 -10.57 3.02
N ALA A 31 12.45 -11.37 2.37
CA ALA A 31 12.03 -12.69 2.84
C ALA A 31 11.59 -13.58 1.66
N ASP A 32 11.66 -14.89 1.84
CA ASP A 32 11.15 -15.89 0.89
C ASP A 32 9.63 -16.04 1.07
N VAL A 33 8.84 -15.33 0.25
CA VAL A 33 7.39 -15.20 0.38
C VAL A 33 6.65 -15.54 -0.92
N ASP A 34 5.39 -16.00 -0.79
CA ASP A 34 4.45 -16.15 -1.91
C ASP A 34 3.82 -14.77 -2.19
N LEU A 35 4.40 -14.01 -3.14
CA LEU A 35 3.98 -12.65 -3.45
C LEU A 35 2.98 -12.59 -4.61
N THR A 36 1.80 -12.03 -4.35
CA THR A 36 0.89 -11.54 -5.39
C THR A 36 1.06 -10.02 -5.53
N ALA A 37 1.25 -9.53 -6.75
CA ALA A 37 1.41 -8.11 -7.05
C ALA A 37 0.31 -7.64 -8.02
N LEU A 38 -0.48 -6.64 -7.62
CA LEU A 38 -1.60 -6.11 -8.40
C LEU A 38 -1.34 -4.67 -8.84
N ASP A 39 -1.79 -4.32 -10.02
CA ASP A 39 -2.04 -2.93 -10.42
C ASP A 39 -3.24 -2.89 -11.37
N ALA A 40 -4.07 -1.86 -11.26
CA ALA A 40 -5.28 -1.72 -12.07
C ALA A 40 -4.98 -1.40 -13.54
N ASP A 41 -3.80 -0.83 -13.84
CA ASP A 41 -3.39 -0.46 -15.20
C ASP A 41 -2.52 -1.55 -15.84
N PRO A 42 -3.01 -2.25 -16.90
CA PRO A 42 -2.24 -3.29 -17.58
C PRO A 42 -0.91 -2.82 -18.16
N LEU A 43 -0.78 -1.54 -18.53
CA LEU A 43 0.48 -0.98 -19.01
C LEU A 43 1.49 -0.81 -17.87
N ARG A 44 1.02 -0.50 -16.67
CA ARG A 44 1.85 -0.41 -15.49
C ARG A 44 2.27 -1.79 -14.97
N VAL A 45 1.41 -2.80 -15.10
CA VAL A 45 1.71 -4.19 -14.74
C VAL A 45 2.94 -4.72 -15.49
N ARG A 46 3.10 -4.39 -16.76
CA ARG A 46 4.29 -4.76 -17.54
C ARG A 46 5.59 -4.27 -16.88
N ARG A 47 5.59 -3.08 -16.29
CA ARG A 47 6.75 -2.53 -15.58
C ARG A 47 7.11 -3.34 -14.34
N ILE A 48 6.12 -3.91 -13.65
CA ILE A 48 6.35 -4.80 -12.52
C ILE A 48 7.09 -6.04 -13.00
N THR A 49 6.55 -6.71 -14.02
CA THR A 49 7.13 -7.92 -14.61
C THR A 49 8.56 -7.68 -15.10
N ASP A 50 8.79 -6.59 -15.86
CA ASP A 50 10.10 -6.25 -16.39
C ASP A 50 11.13 -5.98 -15.29
N ASN A 51 10.72 -5.26 -14.21
CA ASN A 51 11.59 -4.98 -13.08
C ASN A 51 11.94 -6.24 -12.29
N LEU A 52 10.97 -7.10 -12.01
CA LEU A 52 11.21 -8.36 -11.31
C LEU A 52 12.09 -9.29 -12.13
N ALA A 53 11.83 -9.45 -13.43
CA ALA A 53 12.64 -10.26 -14.35
C ALA A 53 14.10 -9.77 -14.41
N ARG A 54 14.33 -8.46 -14.50
CA ARG A 54 15.67 -7.85 -14.48
C ARG A 54 16.46 -8.15 -13.21
N LEU A 55 15.75 -8.33 -12.08
CA LEU A 55 16.34 -8.63 -10.77
C LEU A 55 16.42 -10.14 -10.49
N GLY A 56 15.93 -10.99 -11.41
CA GLY A 56 15.86 -12.44 -11.18
C GLY A 56 14.85 -12.85 -10.13
N LEU A 57 13.83 -12.00 -9.87
CA LEU A 57 12.77 -12.22 -8.89
C LEU A 57 11.48 -12.65 -9.58
N GLY A 58 10.60 -13.39 -8.87
CA GLY A 58 9.33 -13.87 -9.38
C GLY A 58 8.17 -13.56 -8.43
N ALA A 59 7.01 -13.21 -8.99
CA ALA A 59 5.76 -13.03 -8.25
C ALA A 59 4.57 -13.39 -9.16
N ASP A 60 3.40 -13.63 -8.56
CA ASP A 60 2.12 -13.71 -9.28
C ASP A 60 1.63 -12.29 -9.57
N VAL A 61 1.87 -11.83 -10.81
CA VAL A 61 1.57 -10.43 -11.23
C VAL A 61 0.27 -10.39 -12.01
N LYS A 62 -0.71 -9.60 -11.55
CA LYS A 62 -2.05 -9.51 -12.15
C LYS A 62 -2.44 -8.07 -12.46
N ALA A 63 -3.11 -7.88 -13.61
CA ALA A 63 -3.77 -6.63 -13.97
C ALA A 63 -5.21 -6.67 -13.44
N ALA A 64 -5.45 -6.06 -12.27
CA ALA A 64 -6.76 -6.03 -11.64
C ALA A 64 -6.89 -4.83 -10.69
N ASP A 65 -8.10 -4.29 -10.59
CA ASP A 65 -8.45 -3.37 -9.51
C ASP A 65 -8.57 -4.16 -8.21
N CYS A 66 -7.77 -3.83 -7.22
CA CYS A 66 -7.74 -4.53 -5.94
C CYS A 66 -9.08 -4.50 -5.19
N ARG A 67 -10.00 -3.59 -5.54
CA ARG A 67 -11.36 -3.52 -4.99
C ARG A 67 -12.30 -4.59 -5.54
N ASN A 68 -12.02 -5.13 -6.74
CA ASN A 68 -12.83 -6.17 -7.36
C ASN A 68 -12.27 -7.55 -7.01
N LEU A 69 -12.57 -8.04 -5.80
CA LEU A 69 -12.00 -9.29 -5.25
C LEU A 69 -12.27 -10.50 -6.14
N ASP A 70 -13.46 -10.59 -6.74
CA ASP A 70 -13.85 -11.72 -7.61
C ASP A 70 -12.97 -11.85 -8.86
N ALA A 71 -12.30 -10.76 -9.26
CA ALA A 71 -11.46 -10.76 -10.47
C ALA A 71 -10.06 -11.33 -10.25
N TRP A 72 -9.57 -11.40 -8.99
CA TRP A 72 -8.18 -11.74 -8.75
C TRP A 72 -7.92 -12.61 -7.52
N TRP A 73 -8.78 -12.57 -6.48
CA TRP A 73 -8.56 -13.28 -5.23
C TRP A 73 -9.07 -14.72 -5.30
N ASP A 74 -8.27 -15.66 -4.82
CA ASP A 74 -8.58 -17.08 -4.82
C ASP A 74 -9.30 -17.57 -3.54
N GLY A 75 -9.69 -16.64 -2.64
CA GLY A 75 -10.37 -16.92 -1.37
C GLY A 75 -9.43 -17.31 -0.22
N ARG A 76 -8.13 -17.51 -0.48
CA ARG A 76 -7.15 -17.77 0.59
C ARG A 76 -6.63 -16.45 1.15
N PRO A 77 -6.65 -16.25 2.48
CA PRO A 77 -6.22 -14.98 3.07
C PRO A 77 -4.71 -14.75 2.93
N PHE A 78 -4.31 -13.49 3.01
CA PHE A 78 -2.92 -13.05 3.04
C PHE A 78 -2.46 -12.81 4.49
N ASP A 79 -1.21 -13.16 4.79
CA ASP A 79 -0.58 -12.87 6.07
C ASP A 79 -0.13 -11.42 6.17
N ARG A 80 0.28 -10.85 5.03
CA ARG A 80 0.75 -9.45 4.92
C ARG A 80 0.18 -8.79 3.69
N ILE A 81 -0.21 -7.52 3.83
CA ILE A 81 -0.68 -6.70 2.72
C ILE A 81 0.09 -5.37 2.73
N LEU A 82 0.66 -5.00 1.61
CA LEU A 82 1.12 -3.65 1.34
C LEU A 82 0.04 -2.92 0.52
N ALA A 83 -0.53 -1.88 1.10
CA ALA A 83 -1.48 -0.97 0.47
C ALA A 83 -0.81 0.38 0.20
N ASP A 84 0.08 0.44 -0.82
CA ASP A 84 0.72 1.68 -1.31
C ASP A 84 -0.24 2.36 -2.29
N VAL A 85 -1.27 2.99 -1.73
CA VAL A 85 -2.47 3.41 -2.45
C VAL A 85 -2.25 4.63 -3.36
N PRO A 86 -3.05 4.78 -4.45
CA PRO A 86 -3.10 6.03 -5.21
C PRO A 86 -3.43 7.20 -4.30
N CYS A 87 -2.66 8.31 -4.43
CA CYS A 87 -2.81 9.50 -3.60
C CYS A 87 -2.47 10.77 -4.39
N SER A 88 -2.62 11.94 -3.77
CA SER A 88 -2.28 13.22 -4.38
C SER A 88 -0.82 13.36 -4.80
N ALA A 89 0.07 12.55 -4.23
CA ALA A 89 1.52 12.59 -4.41
C ALA A 89 2.15 13.94 -3.95
N SER A 90 1.49 14.67 -3.06
CA SER A 90 1.90 16.00 -2.60
C SER A 90 3.25 15.99 -1.85
N GLY A 91 3.66 14.85 -1.30
CA GLY A 91 4.94 14.70 -0.62
C GLY A 91 6.16 14.58 -1.54
N VAL A 92 5.95 14.28 -2.84
CA VAL A 92 7.04 14.06 -3.81
C VAL A 92 7.15 15.19 -4.87
N VAL A 93 6.57 16.35 -4.56
CA VAL A 93 6.53 17.52 -5.45
C VAL A 93 7.94 17.99 -5.86
N ARG A 94 8.95 17.79 -5.03
CA ARG A 94 10.33 18.13 -5.37
C ARG A 94 10.82 17.39 -6.62
N ARG A 95 10.42 16.13 -6.79
CA ARG A 95 10.78 15.28 -7.95
C ARG A 95 9.80 15.45 -9.12
N ASN A 96 8.57 15.82 -8.80
CA ASN A 96 7.46 15.96 -9.76
C ASN A 96 6.81 17.33 -9.59
N PRO A 97 7.46 18.44 -9.99
CA PRO A 97 7.01 19.80 -9.72
C PRO A 97 5.68 20.17 -10.42
N ASP A 98 5.31 19.44 -11.46
CA ASP A 98 4.05 19.55 -12.18
C ASP A 98 2.82 19.22 -11.31
N ILE A 99 2.98 18.40 -10.26
CA ILE A 99 1.92 18.08 -9.31
C ILE A 99 1.25 19.36 -8.76
N LYS A 100 2.02 20.42 -8.47
CA LYS A 100 1.50 21.70 -7.96
C LYS A 100 0.47 22.34 -8.88
N TRP A 101 0.59 22.13 -10.18
CA TRP A 101 -0.24 22.74 -11.20
C TRP A 101 -1.39 21.83 -11.64
N LEU A 102 -1.20 20.52 -11.54
CA LEU A 102 -2.15 19.52 -11.98
C LEU A 102 -3.21 19.19 -10.92
N ARG A 103 -2.87 19.31 -9.62
CA ARG A 103 -3.80 18.98 -8.53
C ARG A 103 -4.83 20.08 -8.32
N ARG A 104 -6.08 19.65 -8.10
CA ARG A 104 -7.23 20.49 -7.76
C ARG A 104 -7.71 20.19 -6.35
N SER A 105 -8.45 21.10 -5.74
CA SER A 105 -8.97 20.94 -4.38
C SER A 105 -9.86 19.70 -4.21
N ASP A 106 -10.63 19.35 -5.26
CA ASP A 106 -11.55 18.22 -5.27
C ASP A 106 -10.84 16.85 -5.48
N ASP A 107 -9.56 16.87 -5.84
CA ASP A 107 -8.78 15.63 -5.97
C ASP A 107 -8.56 14.96 -4.60
N ILE A 108 -8.35 15.75 -3.53
CA ILE A 108 -8.06 15.19 -2.21
C ILE A 108 -9.23 14.38 -1.66
N PRO A 109 -10.47 14.90 -1.59
CA PRO A 109 -11.63 14.09 -1.17
C PRO A 109 -11.85 12.86 -2.04
N ARG A 110 -11.61 12.97 -3.35
CA ARG A 110 -11.74 11.84 -4.28
C ARG A 110 -10.72 10.74 -4.01
N PHE A 111 -9.45 11.10 -3.78
CA PHE A 111 -8.43 10.13 -3.39
C PHE A 111 -8.76 9.49 -2.04
N ALA A 112 -9.16 10.28 -1.05
CA ALA A 112 -9.54 9.77 0.27
C ALA A 112 -10.71 8.76 0.18
N ALA A 113 -11.73 9.04 -0.64
CA ALA A 113 -12.83 8.11 -0.88
C ALA A 113 -12.36 6.81 -1.55
N GLN A 114 -11.52 6.91 -2.58
CA GLN A 114 -10.95 5.73 -3.24
C GLN A 114 -10.06 4.89 -2.29
N GLN A 115 -9.28 5.55 -1.45
CA GLN A 115 -8.44 4.89 -0.45
C GLN A 115 -9.27 4.14 0.59
N ALA A 116 -10.41 4.71 1.02
CA ALA A 116 -11.35 4.02 1.91
C ALA A 116 -11.88 2.73 1.29
N GLU A 117 -12.33 2.78 0.02
CA GLU A 117 -12.81 1.61 -0.71
C GLU A 117 -11.72 0.52 -0.84
N ILE A 118 -10.47 0.94 -1.13
CA ILE A 118 -9.32 0.03 -1.24
C ILE A 118 -9.06 -0.65 0.10
N LEU A 119 -9.00 0.11 1.19
CA LEU A 119 -8.77 -0.44 2.54
C LEU A 119 -9.85 -1.44 2.94
N ASP A 120 -11.13 -1.09 2.73
CA ASP A 120 -12.27 -1.94 3.08
C ASP A 120 -12.28 -3.25 2.26
N ALA A 121 -11.91 -3.21 0.99
CA ALA A 121 -11.77 -4.41 0.15
C ALA A 121 -10.59 -5.29 0.58
N LEU A 122 -9.41 -4.71 0.77
CA LEU A 122 -8.20 -5.44 1.16
C LEU A 122 -8.33 -6.06 2.55
N TRP A 123 -9.04 -5.40 3.48
CA TRP A 123 -9.26 -5.94 4.82
C TRP A 123 -9.98 -7.29 4.82
N GLN A 124 -10.86 -7.52 3.85
CA GLN A 124 -11.56 -8.81 3.70
C GLN A 124 -10.59 -9.95 3.37
N THR A 125 -9.50 -9.64 2.66
CA THR A 125 -8.51 -10.63 2.21
C THR A 125 -7.40 -10.90 3.23
N LEU A 126 -7.33 -10.12 4.32
CA LEU A 126 -6.31 -10.26 5.35
C LEU A 126 -6.69 -11.36 6.36
N ALA A 127 -5.75 -12.23 6.69
CA ALA A 127 -5.92 -13.27 7.71
C ALA A 127 -6.11 -12.67 9.11
N PRO A 128 -6.84 -13.33 10.03
CA PRO A 128 -6.75 -13.04 11.45
C PRO A 128 -5.28 -13.11 11.92
N GLY A 129 -4.80 -12.13 12.68
CA GLY A 129 -3.38 -11.96 13.04
C GLY A 129 -2.50 -11.44 11.92
N GLY A 130 -3.04 -11.27 10.71
CA GLY A 130 -2.34 -10.65 9.58
C GLY A 130 -2.12 -9.15 9.76
N LYS A 131 -1.15 -8.60 9.01
CA LYS A 131 -0.81 -7.18 9.08
C LYS A 131 -0.93 -6.51 7.72
N MET A 132 -1.51 -5.31 7.71
CA MET A 132 -1.59 -4.45 6.53
C MET A 132 -0.81 -3.16 6.78
N LEU A 133 0.14 -2.85 5.91
CA LEU A 133 0.84 -1.58 5.87
C LEU A 133 0.14 -0.66 4.86
N TYR A 134 -0.51 0.36 5.37
CA TYR A 134 -1.01 1.47 4.55
C TYR A 134 0.12 2.47 4.29
N ALA A 135 0.26 2.90 3.05
CA ALA A 135 1.29 3.85 2.65
C ALA A 135 0.76 4.85 1.63
N THR A 136 1.19 6.10 1.76
CA THR A 136 1.00 7.17 0.76
C THR A 136 2.27 8.00 0.62
N CYS A 137 2.38 8.72 -0.49
CA CYS A 137 3.31 9.82 -0.64
C CYS A 137 2.59 11.19 -0.56
N SER A 138 1.60 11.30 0.31
CA SER A 138 0.84 12.52 0.60
C SER A 138 1.27 13.18 1.90
N VAL A 139 1.06 14.50 2.00
CA VAL A 139 1.20 15.27 3.24
C VAL A 139 -0.16 15.68 3.82
N PHE A 140 -1.27 15.36 3.16
CA PHE A 140 -2.62 15.74 3.58
C PHE A 140 -3.17 14.74 4.61
N ALA A 141 -3.74 15.27 5.69
CA ALA A 141 -4.29 14.47 6.78
C ALA A 141 -5.46 13.58 6.31
N GLU A 142 -6.27 14.09 5.37
CA GLU A 142 -7.43 13.41 4.78
C GLU A 142 -7.05 12.11 4.06
N GLU A 143 -5.83 12.04 3.50
CA GLU A 143 -5.29 10.85 2.85
C GLU A 143 -4.48 9.96 3.82
N ASN A 144 -4.19 10.44 5.03
CA ASN A 144 -3.26 9.85 6.00
C ASN A 144 -3.94 9.53 7.33
N GLY A 145 -3.66 10.28 8.39
CA GLY A 145 -4.14 10.01 9.76
C GLY A 145 -5.66 9.98 9.89
N ASP A 146 -6.37 10.88 9.22
CA ASP A 146 -7.84 10.93 9.23
C ASP A 146 -8.43 9.68 8.55
N GLN A 147 -7.82 9.24 7.43
CA GLN A 147 -8.22 8.03 6.73
C GLN A 147 -8.10 6.79 7.63
N ILE A 148 -6.96 6.63 8.32
CA ILE A 148 -6.72 5.49 9.20
C ILE A 148 -7.62 5.54 10.44
N THR A 149 -7.88 6.73 10.97
CA THR A 149 -8.79 6.91 12.10
C THR A 149 -10.22 6.53 11.72
N ALA A 150 -10.70 6.97 10.56
CA ALA A 150 -12.01 6.61 10.03
C ALA A 150 -12.11 5.11 9.72
N PHE A 151 -11.04 4.51 9.18
CA PHE A 151 -10.97 3.07 8.92
C PHE A 151 -11.08 2.26 10.22
N ALA A 152 -10.27 2.56 11.22
CA ALA A 152 -10.29 1.86 12.51
C ALA A 152 -11.65 1.99 13.24
N ALA A 153 -12.34 3.11 13.07
CA ALA A 153 -13.69 3.29 13.62
C ALA A 153 -14.74 2.38 12.96
N ARG A 154 -14.58 2.04 11.66
CA ARG A 154 -15.46 1.12 10.94
C ARG A 154 -15.13 -0.36 11.14
N HIS A 155 -13.89 -0.67 11.53
CA HIS A 155 -13.38 -2.03 11.67
C HIS A 155 -12.94 -2.28 13.13
N PRO A 156 -13.85 -2.77 14.01
CA PRO A 156 -13.54 -3.04 15.42
C PRO A 156 -12.44 -4.10 15.63
N ASP A 157 -12.21 -4.96 14.63
CA ASP A 157 -11.15 -5.95 14.56
C ASP A 157 -9.80 -5.37 14.11
N CYS A 158 -9.73 -4.04 13.87
CA CYS A 158 -8.50 -3.36 13.49
C CYS A 158 -7.74 -2.86 14.72
N ARG A 159 -6.51 -3.33 14.89
CA ARG A 159 -5.56 -2.82 15.87
C ARG A 159 -4.45 -2.05 15.17
N ARG A 160 -4.24 -0.79 15.54
CA ARG A 160 -3.11 0.02 15.03
C ARG A 160 -1.84 -0.35 15.79
N LEU A 161 -0.77 -0.66 15.05
CA LEU A 161 0.54 -1.02 15.61
C LEU A 161 1.53 0.13 15.42
N PRO A 162 2.45 0.35 16.39
CA PRO A 162 3.45 1.39 16.25
C PRO A 162 4.53 0.99 15.23
N ILE A 163 4.96 1.96 14.42
CA ILE A 163 6.18 1.92 13.61
C ILE A 163 7.18 2.86 14.26
N ALA A 164 8.35 2.36 14.67
CA ALA A 164 9.38 3.15 15.38
C ALA A 164 8.82 3.94 16.59
N GLY A 165 7.85 3.36 17.29
CA GLY A 165 7.22 3.96 18.49
C GLY A 165 6.09 4.94 18.20
N GLN A 166 5.70 5.17 16.95
CA GLN A 166 4.61 6.05 16.54
C GLN A 166 3.50 5.25 15.86
N LEU A 167 2.23 5.55 16.18
CA LEU A 167 1.07 4.90 15.50
C LEU A 167 0.91 5.37 14.05
N ASP A 168 1.26 6.62 13.78
CA ASP A 168 1.27 7.21 12.46
C ASP A 168 2.66 7.78 12.16
N CYS A 169 3.30 7.24 11.14
CA CYS A 169 4.61 7.73 10.71
C CYS A 169 4.45 8.71 9.55
N GLN A 170 4.22 9.98 9.86
CA GLN A 170 4.22 11.05 8.86
C GLN A 170 5.64 11.62 8.70
N TYR A 171 6.21 11.43 7.53
CA TYR A 171 7.45 12.07 7.10
C TYR A 171 7.09 13.27 6.23
N LEU A 172 7.38 14.49 6.71
CA LEU A 172 7.22 15.69 5.88
C LEU A 172 8.46 15.86 4.97
N PRO A 173 8.29 16.39 3.76
CA PRO A 173 9.41 16.64 2.87
C PRO A 173 10.46 17.53 3.52
N CYS A 174 11.75 17.16 3.40
CA CYS A 174 12.87 17.95 3.88
C CYS A 174 14.05 17.87 2.89
N ALA A 175 15.22 18.36 3.27
CA ALA A 175 16.42 18.29 2.41
C ALA A 175 16.81 16.85 2.06
N ASP A 176 16.64 15.91 3.00
CA ASP A 176 17.16 14.55 2.90
C ASP A 176 16.16 13.55 2.32
N HIS A 177 14.85 13.80 2.45
CA HIS A 177 13.81 12.87 1.97
C HIS A 177 12.54 13.57 1.50
N ASP A 178 11.78 12.86 0.70
CA ASP A 178 10.43 13.23 0.30
C ASP A 178 9.40 12.97 1.42
N GLY A 179 8.16 13.42 1.21
CA GLY A 179 7.06 13.16 2.13
C GLY A 179 6.44 11.78 1.93
N PHE A 180 6.23 11.08 3.05
CA PHE A 180 5.58 9.77 3.09
C PHE A 180 4.74 9.63 4.35
N PHE A 181 3.74 8.78 4.27
CA PHE A 181 2.97 8.35 5.43
C PHE A 181 2.92 6.84 5.50
N TYR A 182 3.01 6.28 6.71
CA TYR A 182 2.85 4.85 6.98
C TYR A 182 2.00 4.62 8.21
N ALA A 183 1.07 3.67 8.12
CA ALA A 183 0.34 3.12 9.26
C ALA A 183 0.30 1.61 9.16
N LEU A 184 0.65 0.93 10.26
CA LEU A 184 0.62 -0.53 10.35
C LEU A 184 -0.63 -0.96 11.12
N LEU A 185 -1.44 -1.79 10.48
CA LEU A 185 -2.71 -2.29 10.98
C LEU A 185 -2.62 -3.81 11.14
N GLU A 186 -3.17 -4.33 12.22
CA GLU A 186 -3.29 -5.77 12.45
C GLU A 186 -4.76 -6.15 12.60
N LYS A 187 -5.15 -7.23 11.95
CA LYS A 187 -6.49 -7.79 12.08
C LYS A 187 -6.52 -8.71 13.29
N THR A 188 -7.27 -8.33 14.30
CA THR A 188 -7.49 -9.21 15.46
C THR A 188 -8.46 -10.33 15.11
N ALA A 189 -8.49 -11.37 15.93
CA ALA A 189 -9.39 -12.51 15.74
C ALA A 189 -10.85 -12.14 16.04
#